data_8eaf93de133da4f2f335b8e8e82a3308
#
_entry.id   8eaf93de133da4f2f335b8e8e82a3308
#
_cell.length_a   1.000
_cell.length_b   1.000
_cell.length_c   1.000
_cell.angle_alpha   90.00
_cell.angle_beta   90.00
_cell.angle_gamma   90.00
#
_symmetry.space_group_name_H-M   'P 1'
#
loop_
_entity.id
_entity.type
_entity.pdbx_description
1 polymer ?
#
loop_
_entity_poly.entity_id
_entity_poly.type
_entity_poly.pdbx_seq_one_letter_code
_entity_poly.pdbx_strand_id
1 'polypeptide(L)'
;MIKVGIVGGTGYTGVELLRLLAQHPQADVTVITSRSENGVKVTDMYPNLRGHYDGLAFSVPDAATLGACDVVFFATPHGVAHALAKELLDAGTRVIDLSADFRLQDADEWANWYGQPHGAPDLLPEAVYGLPEVNREQIRGARLIAVPGCYPTATQLGFLPLLESGLADASRLIADCKSGVSGAGRAAKIGSLFTEAGESMMAYAVKGHRHLPEISQGLRRAAGGEVGLTFVPHLTPMIRGIHATLYATVADTSVDLQALYEQRYADEPFVDVMPAGSHPETRSVRGANMCRIAVHRPQGGDLVVVLSVIDNLVKGASGQALQNMNILFGLDERLGLGNVALLP
;
A
#
# COMPACT_ATOMS: atom_id res chain seq x y z
N MET A 1 -16.46 19.96 -3.28
CA MET A 1 -15.88 18.92 -2.41
C MET A 1 -16.10 17.57 -3.09
N ILE A 2 -15.08 16.73 -3.12
CA ILE A 2 -15.16 15.35 -3.65
C ILE A 2 -15.98 14.51 -2.68
N LYS A 3 -17.08 13.93 -3.15
CA LYS A 3 -17.91 13.02 -2.36
C LYS A 3 -17.27 11.65 -2.32
N VAL A 4 -16.94 11.18 -1.13
CA VAL A 4 -16.22 9.93 -0.90
C VAL A 4 -17.13 8.88 -0.29
N GLY A 5 -17.14 7.69 -0.90
CA GLY A 5 -17.70 6.47 -0.32
C GLY A 5 -16.60 5.53 0.19
N ILE A 6 -16.84 4.83 1.30
CA ILE A 6 -15.93 3.80 1.82
C ILE A 6 -16.68 2.49 2.02
N VAL A 7 -16.26 1.45 1.32
CA VAL A 7 -16.78 0.09 1.51
C VAL A 7 -15.83 -0.67 2.44
N GLY A 8 -16.34 -1.23 3.55
CA GLY A 8 -15.52 -1.98 4.50
C GLY A 8 -14.82 -1.13 5.56
N GLY A 9 -15.47 -0.07 6.05
CA GLY A 9 -14.91 0.92 6.98
C GLY A 9 -14.53 0.43 8.38
N THR A 10 -14.82 -0.83 8.76
CA THR A 10 -14.57 -1.36 10.11
C THR A 10 -13.18 -1.94 10.34
N GLY A 11 -12.38 -2.10 9.28
CA GLY A 11 -10.98 -2.56 9.35
C GLY A 11 -9.99 -1.44 9.67
N TYR A 12 -8.72 -1.80 9.91
CA TYR A 12 -7.65 -0.82 10.17
C TYR A 12 -7.43 0.14 8.99
N THR A 13 -7.51 -0.33 7.76
CA THR A 13 -7.40 0.53 6.58
C THR A 13 -8.59 1.48 6.46
N GLY A 14 -9.79 1.05 6.81
CA GLY A 14 -10.98 1.90 6.81
C GLY A 14 -10.90 3.04 7.82
N VAL A 15 -10.53 2.76 9.08
CA VAL A 15 -10.38 3.81 10.09
C VAL A 15 -9.20 4.75 9.77
N GLU A 16 -8.15 4.23 9.13
CA GLU A 16 -7.02 5.05 8.71
C GLU A 16 -7.40 5.98 7.53
N LEU A 17 -8.21 5.51 6.57
CA LEU A 17 -8.80 6.38 5.55
C LEU A 17 -9.62 7.50 6.17
N LEU A 18 -10.51 7.19 7.13
CA LEU A 18 -11.29 8.19 7.85
C LEU A 18 -10.39 9.23 8.54
N ARG A 19 -9.32 8.78 9.21
CA ARG A 19 -8.39 9.66 9.92
C ARG A 19 -7.71 10.65 8.96
N LEU A 20 -7.29 10.18 7.78
CA LEU A 20 -6.63 11.01 6.77
C LEU A 20 -7.63 11.93 6.07
N LEU A 21 -8.79 11.42 5.68
CA LEU A 21 -9.84 12.19 5.02
C LEU A 21 -10.45 13.28 5.92
N ALA A 22 -10.45 13.08 7.25
CA ALA A 22 -10.88 14.09 8.21
C ALA A 22 -10.05 15.40 8.13
N GLN A 23 -8.84 15.32 7.61
CA GLN A 23 -7.94 16.46 7.44
C GLN A 23 -7.84 16.94 5.98
N HIS A 24 -8.57 16.31 5.08
CA HIS A 24 -8.51 16.63 3.66
C HIS A 24 -9.46 17.78 3.30
N PRO A 25 -8.94 18.93 2.85
CA PRO A 25 -9.76 20.15 2.71
C PRO A 25 -10.75 20.11 1.54
N GLN A 26 -10.63 19.16 0.62
CA GLN A 26 -11.45 19.07 -0.60
C GLN A 26 -12.22 17.74 -0.72
N ALA A 27 -12.21 16.87 0.30
CA ALA A 27 -12.95 15.61 0.31
C ALA A 27 -13.95 15.57 1.48
N ASP A 28 -15.09 14.93 1.25
CA ASP A 28 -16.13 14.73 2.25
C ASP A 28 -16.60 13.28 2.20
N VAL A 29 -16.50 12.57 3.32
CA VAL A 29 -16.98 11.18 3.43
C VAL A 29 -18.47 11.19 3.68
N THR A 30 -19.23 10.93 2.63
CA THR A 30 -20.70 10.95 2.66
C THR A 30 -21.32 9.58 2.89
N VAL A 31 -20.59 8.50 2.58
CA VAL A 31 -21.06 7.11 2.71
C VAL A 31 -19.96 6.23 3.29
N ILE A 32 -20.29 5.47 4.32
CA ILE A 32 -19.43 4.39 4.83
C ILE A 32 -20.25 3.14 5.08
N THR A 33 -19.73 1.98 4.68
CA THR A 33 -20.51 0.76 4.73
C THR A 33 -19.88 -0.36 5.55
N SER A 34 -20.73 -1.15 6.17
CA SER A 34 -20.40 -2.40 6.84
C SER A 34 -21.63 -3.32 6.83
N ARG A 35 -21.43 -4.61 6.62
CA ARG A 35 -22.52 -5.60 6.68
C ARG A 35 -22.93 -5.92 8.12
N SER A 36 -21.99 -5.84 9.07
CA SER A 36 -22.22 -6.22 10.48
C SER A 36 -22.61 -5.03 11.38
N GLU A 37 -22.26 -3.80 10.99
CA GLU A 37 -22.36 -2.62 11.85
C GLU A 37 -23.37 -1.59 11.35
N ASN A 38 -24.42 -2.04 10.63
CA ASN A 38 -25.44 -1.15 10.09
C ASN A 38 -26.11 -0.31 11.21
N GLY A 39 -26.18 1.00 11.02
CA GLY A 39 -26.75 1.96 11.96
C GLY A 39 -25.79 2.41 13.08
N VAL A 40 -24.65 1.77 13.27
CA VAL A 40 -23.63 2.20 14.26
C VAL A 40 -22.97 3.50 13.79
N LYS A 41 -22.89 4.52 14.65
CA LYS A 41 -22.17 5.75 14.34
C LYS A 41 -20.66 5.50 14.26
N VAL A 42 -20.01 6.18 13.33
CA VAL A 42 -18.55 6.12 13.18
C VAL A 42 -17.85 6.53 14.48
N THR A 43 -18.37 7.57 15.14
CA THR A 43 -17.80 8.10 16.40
C THR A 43 -18.06 7.23 17.63
N ASP A 44 -19.04 6.31 17.57
CA ASP A 44 -19.22 5.31 18.64
C ASP A 44 -18.20 4.17 18.50
N MET A 45 -17.89 3.77 17.27
CA MET A 45 -16.87 2.75 16.99
C MET A 45 -15.44 3.32 17.12
N TYR A 46 -15.23 4.56 16.70
CA TYR A 46 -13.94 5.25 16.65
C TYR A 46 -14.01 6.60 17.35
N PRO A 47 -13.92 6.63 18.70
CA PRO A 47 -14.09 7.87 19.50
C PRO A 47 -13.07 8.98 19.17
N ASN A 48 -11.91 8.61 18.61
CA ASN A 48 -10.89 9.55 18.14
C ASN A 48 -11.33 10.39 16.92
N LEU A 49 -12.44 10.04 16.27
CA LEU A 49 -13.00 10.75 15.12
C LEU A 49 -14.18 11.67 15.50
N ARG A 50 -14.48 11.85 16.80
CA ARG A 50 -15.49 12.79 17.26
C ARG A 50 -15.15 14.22 16.85
N GLY A 51 -16.15 14.98 16.46
CA GLY A 51 -15.99 16.32 15.90
C GLY A 51 -15.72 16.34 14.39
N HIS A 52 -15.39 15.19 13.78
CA HIS A 52 -15.19 15.09 12.32
C HIS A 52 -16.35 14.36 11.63
N TYR A 53 -16.89 13.29 12.23
CA TYR A 53 -17.88 12.41 11.62
C TYR A 53 -19.08 12.13 12.52
N ASP A 54 -19.52 13.10 13.33
CA ASP A 54 -20.60 12.91 14.32
C ASP A 54 -21.96 12.53 13.72
N GLY A 55 -22.20 12.92 12.47
CA GLY A 55 -23.41 12.58 11.72
C GLY A 55 -23.32 11.32 10.86
N LEU A 56 -22.13 10.71 10.72
CA LEU A 56 -21.91 9.58 9.83
C LEU A 56 -22.13 8.25 10.56
N ALA A 57 -22.95 7.38 9.98
CA ALA A 57 -23.20 6.03 10.48
C ALA A 57 -22.93 5.00 9.38
N PHE A 58 -22.54 3.79 9.80
CA PHE A 58 -22.38 2.67 8.86
C PHE A 58 -23.72 2.28 8.26
N SER A 59 -23.74 2.04 6.96
CA SER A 59 -24.89 1.48 6.22
C SER A 59 -24.52 0.14 5.59
N VAL A 60 -25.52 -0.61 5.14
CA VAL A 60 -25.29 -1.78 4.28
C VAL A 60 -24.78 -1.29 2.92
N PRO A 61 -23.79 -1.97 2.28
CA PRO A 61 -23.35 -1.62 0.94
C PRO A 61 -24.53 -1.64 -0.06
N ASP A 62 -24.76 -0.51 -0.72
CA ASP A 62 -25.76 -0.33 -1.75
C ASP A 62 -25.14 0.41 -2.94
N ALA A 63 -25.25 -0.16 -4.13
CA ALA A 63 -24.60 0.36 -5.32
C ALA A 63 -25.19 1.72 -5.76
N ALA A 64 -26.49 1.96 -5.59
CA ALA A 64 -27.09 3.24 -5.95
C ALA A 64 -26.58 4.38 -5.05
N THR A 65 -26.50 4.14 -3.73
CA THR A 65 -25.98 5.10 -2.77
C THR A 65 -24.48 5.37 -3.00
N LEU A 66 -23.68 4.33 -3.24
CA LEU A 66 -22.26 4.43 -3.52
C LEU A 66 -22.01 5.09 -4.89
N GLY A 67 -22.84 4.81 -5.90
CA GLY A 67 -22.78 5.40 -7.24
C GLY A 67 -23.07 6.90 -7.28
N ALA A 68 -23.61 7.48 -6.21
CA ALA A 68 -23.76 8.94 -6.05
C ALA A 68 -22.50 9.65 -5.54
N CYS A 69 -21.44 8.89 -5.20
CA CYS A 69 -20.13 9.42 -4.82
C CYS A 69 -19.27 9.68 -6.07
N ASP A 70 -18.32 10.62 -5.95
CA ASP A 70 -17.33 10.87 -7.01
C ASP A 70 -16.26 9.78 -7.03
N VAL A 71 -15.95 9.20 -5.86
CA VAL A 71 -14.99 8.11 -5.68
C VAL A 71 -15.41 7.18 -4.54
N VAL A 72 -15.16 5.88 -4.74
CA VAL A 72 -15.39 4.85 -3.72
C VAL A 72 -14.09 4.11 -3.43
N PHE A 73 -13.70 4.07 -2.15
CA PHE A 73 -12.60 3.26 -1.66
C PHE A 73 -13.11 1.90 -1.19
N PHE A 74 -12.45 0.83 -1.61
CA PHE A 74 -12.68 -0.51 -1.09
C PHE A 74 -11.60 -0.86 -0.06
N ALA A 75 -11.97 -0.83 1.23
CA ALA A 75 -11.13 -1.25 2.35
C ALA A 75 -11.58 -2.63 2.87
N THR A 76 -11.78 -3.56 1.93
CA THR A 76 -12.43 -4.86 2.14
C THR A 76 -11.45 -6.03 2.07
N PRO A 77 -11.82 -7.22 2.56
CA PRO A 77 -11.14 -8.45 2.15
C PRO A 77 -11.17 -8.63 0.63
N HIS A 78 -10.25 -9.44 0.10
CA HIS A 78 -10.22 -9.81 -1.32
C HIS A 78 -11.51 -10.53 -1.74
N GLY A 79 -11.90 -10.38 -3.01
CA GLY A 79 -13.11 -10.95 -3.60
C GLY A 79 -14.37 -10.11 -3.41
N VAL A 80 -14.31 -9.01 -2.68
CA VAL A 80 -15.48 -8.15 -2.40
C VAL A 80 -15.63 -7.03 -3.42
N ALA A 81 -14.53 -6.42 -3.85
CA ALA A 81 -14.56 -5.33 -4.83
C ALA A 81 -15.08 -5.80 -6.20
N HIS A 82 -14.81 -7.04 -6.60
CA HIS A 82 -15.32 -7.66 -7.83
C HIS A 82 -16.84 -7.47 -8.03
N ALA A 83 -17.62 -7.59 -6.95
CA ALA A 83 -19.08 -7.61 -7.04
C ALA A 83 -19.69 -6.22 -7.32
N LEU A 84 -19.00 -5.14 -6.94
CA LEU A 84 -19.55 -3.78 -7.03
C LEU A 84 -18.78 -2.88 -7.99
N ALA A 85 -17.51 -3.18 -8.26
CA ALA A 85 -16.65 -2.29 -9.03
C ALA A 85 -17.23 -1.95 -10.41
N LYS A 86 -17.70 -2.97 -11.14
CA LYS A 86 -18.27 -2.75 -12.48
C LYS A 86 -19.48 -1.81 -12.46
N GLU A 87 -20.42 -2.03 -11.54
CA GLU A 87 -21.63 -1.23 -11.43
C GLU A 87 -21.32 0.23 -11.07
N LEU A 88 -20.35 0.47 -10.20
CA LEU A 88 -19.88 1.80 -9.84
C LEU A 88 -19.18 2.51 -11.01
N LEU A 89 -18.34 1.80 -11.75
CA LEU A 89 -17.66 2.33 -12.93
C LEU A 89 -18.65 2.66 -14.06
N ASP A 90 -19.68 1.83 -14.24
CA ASP A 90 -20.76 2.08 -15.21
C ASP A 90 -21.63 3.29 -14.81
N ALA A 91 -21.77 3.57 -13.51
CA ALA A 91 -22.40 4.78 -12.98
C ALA A 91 -21.52 6.04 -13.08
N GLY A 92 -20.26 5.91 -13.49
CA GLY A 92 -19.30 7.03 -13.61
C GLY A 92 -18.51 7.31 -12.32
N THR A 93 -18.71 6.52 -11.28
CA THR A 93 -17.97 6.63 -10.02
C THR A 93 -16.57 6.04 -10.19
N ARG A 94 -15.53 6.75 -9.72
CA ARG A 94 -14.17 6.23 -9.71
C ARG A 94 -13.96 5.24 -8.56
N VAL A 95 -13.15 4.23 -8.77
CA VAL A 95 -12.89 3.17 -7.80
C VAL A 95 -11.42 3.14 -7.42
N ILE A 96 -11.14 3.15 -6.11
CA ILE A 96 -9.80 2.97 -5.54
C ILE A 96 -9.85 1.74 -4.62
N ASP A 97 -9.26 0.64 -5.07
CA ASP A 97 -9.30 -0.63 -4.37
C ASP A 97 -8.04 -0.87 -3.55
N LEU A 98 -8.18 -0.95 -2.22
CA LEU A 98 -7.11 -1.31 -1.29
C LEU A 98 -7.03 -2.82 -1.06
N SER A 99 -7.99 -3.59 -1.59
CA SER A 99 -7.90 -5.04 -1.58
C SER A 99 -6.88 -5.55 -2.59
N ALA A 100 -6.82 -6.84 -2.80
CA ALA A 100 -5.90 -7.41 -3.79
C ALA A 100 -6.57 -7.70 -5.15
N ASP A 101 -7.83 -7.29 -5.31
CA ASP A 101 -8.69 -7.81 -6.38
C ASP A 101 -8.22 -7.41 -7.78
N PHE A 102 -7.58 -6.25 -7.92
CA PHE A 102 -7.16 -5.72 -9.23
C PHE A 102 -5.65 -5.48 -9.36
N ARG A 103 -4.83 -6.00 -8.42
CA ARG A 103 -3.37 -5.78 -8.43
C ARG A 103 -2.63 -6.61 -9.45
N LEU A 104 -3.03 -7.88 -9.63
CA LEU A 104 -2.45 -8.78 -10.62
C LEU A 104 -3.17 -8.64 -11.96
N GLN A 105 -2.41 -8.63 -13.04
CA GLN A 105 -2.97 -8.53 -14.40
C GLN A 105 -3.48 -9.86 -14.93
N ASP A 106 -2.98 -10.98 -14.39
CA ASP A 106 -3.38 -12.32 -14.76
C ASP A 106 -4.42 -12.87 -13.77
N ALA A 107 -5.63 -13.14 -14.27
CA ALA A 107 -6.74 -13.66 -13.48
C ALA A 107 -6.49 -15.08 -12.95
N ASP A 108 -5.77 -15.91 -13.70
CA ASP A 108 -5.45 -17.28 -13.29
C ASP A 108 -4.36 -17.27 -12.21
N GLU A 109 -3.35 -16.41 -12.34
CA GLU A 109 -2.37 -16.19 -11.27
C GLU A 109 -3.06 -15.70 -10.00
N TRP A 110 -3.98 -14.73 -10.12
CA TRP A 110 -4.76 -14.25 -8.98
C TRP A 110 -5.56 -15.40 -8.33
N ALA A 111 -6.27 -16.19 -9.15
CA ALA A 111 -7.09 -17.32 -8.66
C ALA A 111 -6.24 -18.35 -7.91
N ASN A 112 -5.06 -18.67 -8.41
CA ASN A 112 -4.12 -19.59 -7.76
C ASN A 112 -3.68 -19.11 -6.38
N TRP A 113 -3.42 -17.78 -6.21
CA TRP A 113 -2.96 -17.22 -4.95
C TRP A 113 -4.07 -16.95 -3.95
N TYR A 114 -5.29 -16.68 -4.42
CA TYR A 114 -6.43 -16.33 -3.55
C TYR A 114 -7.42 -17.47 -3.36
N GLY A 115 -7.27 -18.58 -4.07
CA GLY A 115 -8.03 -19.82 -3.88
C GLY A 115 -9.50 -19.75 -4.33
N GLN A 116 -9.81 -18.83 -5.24
CA GLN A 116 -11.14 -18.66 -5.84
C GLN A 116 -11.02 -18.03 -7.23
N PRO A 117 -11.98 -18.24 -8.14
CA PRO A 117 -11.99 -17.57 -9.44
C PRO A 117 -12.03 -16.04 -9.29
N HIS A 118 -11.39 -15.32 -10.21
CA HIS A 118 -11.48 -13.87 -10.27
C HIS A 118 -12.88 -13.43 -10.67
N GLY A 119 -13.56 -12.63 -9.84
CA GLY A 119 -14.97 -12.28 -10.05
C GLY A 119 -15.22 -11.18 -11.11
N ALA A 120 -14.19 -10.50 -11.58
CA ALA A 120 -14.30 -9.43 -12.58
C ALA A 120 -13.05 -9.35 -13.48
N PRO A 121 -12.68 -10.43 -14.21
CA PRO A 121 -11.46 -10.45 -15.00
C PRO A 121 -11.47 -9.40 -16.13
N ASP A 122 -12.63 -9.03 -16.63
CA ASP A 122 -12.80 -8.03 -17.70
C ASP A 122 -12.34 -6.62 -17.28
N LEU A 123 -12.24 -6.35 -15.97
CA LEU A 123 -11.78 -5.07 -15.44
C LEU A 123 -10.25 -5.00 -15.28
N LEU A 124 -9.53 -6.12 -15.30
CA LEU A 124 -8.08 -6.14 -15.13
C LEU A 124 -7.31 -5.30 -16.16
N PRO A 125 -7.68 -5.28 -17.45
CA PRO A 125 -6.97 -4.46 -18.45
C PRO A 125 -7.06 -2.95 -18.21
N GLU A 126 -8.13 -2.46 -17.54
CA GLU A 126 -8.28 -1.03 -17.24
C GLU A 126 -7.75 -0.65 -15.84
N ALA A 127 -7.50 -1.63 -14.99
CA ALA A 127 -7.02 -1.38 -13.63
C ALA A 127 -5.58 -0.83 -13.64
N VAL A 128 -5.40 0.37 -13.11
CA VAL A 128 -4.08 0.99 -12.98
C VAL A 128 -3.49 0.63 -11.62
N TYR A 129 -2.28 0.08 -11.62
CA TYR A 129 -1.54 -0.20 -10.38
C TYR A 129 -1.11 1.11 -9.73
N GLY A 130 -1.66 1.40 -8.56
CA GLY A 130 -1.60 2.68 -7.88
C GLY A 130 -0.30 2.92 -7.09
N LEU A 131 0.86 2.66 -7.69
CA LEU A 131 2.16 3.10 -7.19
C LEU A 131 2.53 4.41 -7.90
N PRO A 132 2.34 5.60 -7.27
CA PRO A 132 2.49 6.88 -7.93
C PRO A 132 3.90 7.11 -8.51
N GLU A 133 4.91 6.63 -7.83
CA GLU A 133 6.32 6.75 -8.22
C GLU A 133 6.66 6.03 -9.54
N VAL A 134 5.73 5.19 -10.04
CA VAL A 134 5.89 4.44 -11.30
C VAL A 134 4.80 4.80 -12.31
N ASN A 135 3.56 4.98 -11.86
CA ASN A 135 2.39 5.05 -12.74
C ASN A 135 1.61 6.38 -12.64
N ARG A 136 2.24 7.48 -12.21
CA ARG A 136 1.56 8.76 -11.97
C ARG A 136 0.69 9.23 -13.13
N GLU A 137 1.21 9.16 -14.36
CA GLU A 137 0.47 9.62 -15.54
C GLU A 137 -0.75 8.72 -15.85
N GLN A 138 -0.60 7.41 -15.67
CA GLN A 138 -1.71 6.48 -15.85
C GLN A 138 -2.79 6.68 -14.79
N ILE A 139 -2.40 6.99 -13.54
CA ILE A 139 -3.32 7.26 -12.43
C ILE A 139 -4.20 8.48 -12.73
N ARG A 140 -3.67 9.53 -13.36
CA ARG A 140 -4.43 10.74 -13.72
C ARG A 140 -5.65 10.46 -14.59
N GLY A 141 -5.56 9.48 -15.49
CA GLY A 141 -6.64 9.11 -16.40
C GLY A 141 -7.46 7.91 -15.97
N ALA A 142 -7.16 7.31 -14.82
CA ALA A 142 -7.76 6.06 -14.38
C ALA A 142 -9.22 6.22 -13.93
N ARG A 143 -9.99 5.16 -14.07
CA ARG A 143 -11.31 5.01 -13.42
C ARG A 143 -11.24 3.97 -12.30
N LEU A 144 -10.33 2.99 -12.42
CA LEU A 144 -10.08 1.92 -11.46
C LEU A 144 -8.60 1.93 -11.08
N ILE A 145 -8.32 2.10 -9.78
CA ILE A 145 -6.97 2.07 -9.22
C ILE A 145 -6.85 0.90 -8.24
N ALA A 146 -5.85 0.06 -8.45
CA ALA A 146 -5.46 -1.02 -7.54
C ALA A 146 -4.30 -0.55 -6.65
N VAL A 147 -4.58 -0.21 -5.41
CA VAL A 147 -3.57 0.27 -4.46
C VAL A 147 -2.62 -0.87 -4.09
N PRO A 148 -1.30 -0.70 -4.19
CA PRO A 148 -0.32 -1.71 -3.80
C PRO A 148 -0.47 -2.21 -2.38
N GLY A 149 -0.10 -3.46 -2.15
CA GLY A 149 0.08 -3.98 -0.79
C GLY A 149 1.25 -3.32 -0.06
N CYS A 150 1.27 -3.43 1.27
CA CYS A 150 2.29 -2.76 2.08
C CYS A 150 3.71 -3.29 1.82
N TYR A 151 3.90 -4.62 1.78
CA TYR A 151 5.20 -5.20 1.40
C TYR A 151 5.60 -4.87 -0.06
N PRO A 152 4.70 -5.00 -1.05
CA PRO A 152 4.99 -4.57 -2.42
C PRO A 152 5.45 -3.12 -2.52
N THR A 153 4.82 -2.20 -1.80
CA THR A 153 5.24 -0.79 -1.79
C THR A 153 6.68 -0.63 -1.31
N ALA A 154 7.01 -1.15 -0.12
CA ALA A 154 8.35 -1.01 0.45
C ALA A 154 9.42 -1.70 -0.41
N THR A 155 9.12 -2.90 -0.92
CA THR A 155 10.07 -3.72 -1.67
C THR A 155 10.33 -3.14 -3.05
N GLN A 156 9.28 -2.76 -3.78
CA GLN A 156 9.44 -2.17 -5.11
C GLN A 156 10.20 -0.85 -5.03
N LEU A 157 9.77 0.09 -4.18
CA LEU A 157 10.48 1.37 -4.03
C LEU A 157 11.95 1.18 -3.65
N GLY A 158 12.27 0.17 -2.86
CA GLY A 158 13.65 -0.12 -2.51
C GLY A 158 14.49 -0.67 -3.68
N PHE A 159 13.91 -1.50 -4.58
CA PHE A 159 14.65 -2.10 -5.69
C PHE A 159 14.63 -1.29 -6.99
N LEU A 160 13.65 -0.40 -7.21
CA LEU A 160 13.45 0.30 -8.48
C LEU A 160 14.73 0.95 -9.04
N PRO A 161 15.52 1.76 -8.28
CA PRO A 161 16.68 2.41 -8.88
C PRO A 161 17.73 1.42 -9.40
N LEU A 162 17.92 0.29 -8.72
CA LEU A 162 18.87 -0.75 -9.11
C LEU A 162 18.42 -1.53 -10.35
N LEU A 163 17.13 -1.76 -10.50
CA LEU A 163 16.57 -2.53 -11.62
C LEU A 163 16.37 -1.65 -12.86
N GLU A 164 15.85 -0.45 -12.71
CA GLU A 164 15.65 0.51 -13.81
C GLU A 164 16.97 0.91 -14.48
N SER A 165 18.04 0.98 -13.70
CA SER A 165 19.41 1.25 -14.23
C SER A 165 20.10 0.02 -14.84
N GLY A 166 19.51 -1.17 -14.69
CA GLY A 166 20.15 -2.42 -15.12
C GLY A 166 21.39 -2.81 -14.29
N LEU A 167 21.62 -2.18 -13.14
CA LEU A 167 22.80 -2.40 -12.31
C LEU A 167 22.74 -3.73 -11.54
N ALA A 168 21.56 -4.11 -11.05
CA ALA A 168 21.39 -5.31 -10.24
C ALA A 168 21.23 -6.58 -11.08
N ASP A 169 21.78 -7.70 -10.58
CA ASP A 169 21.41 -9.03 -11.03
C ASP A 169 19.95 -9.34 -10.61
N ALA A 170 19.03 -9.15 -11.54
CA ALA A 170 17.61 -9.36 -11.32
C ALA A 170 17.25 -10.81 -11.01
N SER A 171 18.13 -11.79 -11.30
CA SER A 171 17.86 -13.22 -11.07
C SER A 171 18.01 -13.65 -9.61
N ARG A 172 18.56 -12.79 -8.73
CA ARG A 172 18.96 -13.16 -7.35
C ARG A 172 18.65 -12.06 -6.33
N LEU A 173 17.42 -11.58 -6.32
CA LEU A 173 16.96 -10.58 -5.35
C LEU A 173 16.47 -11.23 -4.07
N ILE A 174 16.75 -10.62 -2.91
CA ILE A 174 16.24 -11.08 -1.62
C ILE A 174 15.54 -9.91 -0.92
N ALA A 175 14.32 -10.14 -0.48
CA ALA A 175 13.53 -9.20 0.32
C ALA A 175 13.18 -9.84 1.66
N ASP A 176 13.91 -9.47 2.70
CA ASP A 176 13.70 -9.91 4.09
C ASP A 176 12.97 -8.78 4.84
N CYS A 177 11.66 -8.96 5.03
CA CYS A 177 10.76 -7.90 5.45
C CYS A 177 10.15 -8.15 6.82
N LYS A 178 10.17 -7.15 7.69
CA LYS A 178 9.61 -7.16 9.05
C LYS A 178 8.38 -6.26 9.09
N SER A 179 7.22 -6.78 9.53
CA SER A 179 5.96 -6.06 9.59
C SER A 179 5.39 -6.03 11.00
N GLY A 180 4.80 -4.90 11.36
CA GLY A 180 3.95 -4.82 12.54
C GLY A 180 2.65 -5.61 12.40
N VAL A 181 2.07 -5.98 13.54
CA VAL A 181 0.91 -6.87 13.67
C VAL A 181 -0.35 -6.32 13.00
N SER A 182 -0.48 -4.99 12.90
CA SER A 182 -1.62 -4.37 12.20
C SER A 182 -1.74 -4.77 10.73
N GLY A 183 -0.65 -5.23 10.10
CA GLY A 183 -0.65 -5.79 8.75
C GLY A 183 -1.46 -7.08 8.59
N ALA A 184 -1.72 -7.79 9.69
CA ALA A 184 -2.58 -8.99 9.71
C ALA A 184 -4.08 -8.66 9.72
N GLY A 185 -4.46 -7.36 9.82
CA GLY A 185 -5.83 -6.89 9.89
C GLY A 185 -6.43 -6.97 11.30
N ARG A 186 -7.69 -6.48 11.44
CA ARG A 186 -8.39 -6.36 12.74
C ARG A 186 -9.04 -7.67 13.21
N ALA A 187 -9.21 -8.65 12.32
CA ALA A 187 -9.83 -9.92 12.69
C ALA A 187 -9.00 -10.63 13.76
N ALA A 188 -9.66 -11.09 14.83
CA ALA A 188 -9.02 -11.85 15.90
C ALA A 188 -8.52 -13.20 15.37
N LYS A 189 -7.20 -13.37 15.44
CA LYS A 189 -6.52 -14.63 15.10
C LYS A 189 -5.51 -14.92 16.21
N ILE A 190 -5.27 -16.19 16.52
CA ILE A 190 -4.34 -16.58 17.59
C ILE A 190 -3.00 -15.85 17.42
N GLY A 191 -2.34 -15.94 16.28
CA GLY A 191 -1.02 -15.34 16.04
C GLY A 191 -0.98 -13.80 16.04
N SER A 192 -2.13 -13.10 16.17
CA SER A 192 -2.21 -11.64 16.34
C SER A 192 -2.71 -11.21 17.72
N LEU A 193 -2.96 -12.15 18.64
CA LEU A 193 -3.28 -11.83 20.03
C LEU A 193 -2.05 -11.21 20.72
N PHE A 194 -2.28 -10.32 21.68
CA PHE A 194 -1.21 -9.62 22.37
C PHE A 194 -0.18 -10.57 23.01
N THR A 195 -0.65 -11.64 23.65
CA THR A 195 0.20 -12.64 24.31
C THR A 195 1.00 -13.54 23.33
N GLU A 196 0.54 -13.63 22.09
CA GLU A 196 1.20 -14.44 21.04
C GLU A 196 2.16 -13.61 20.19
N ALA A 197 1.78 -12.36 19.90
CA ALA A 197 2.55 -11.44 19.07
C ALA A 197 3.53 -10.57 19.88
N GLY A 198 3.26 -10.35 21.17
CA GLY A 198 4.13 -9.60 22.07
C GLY A 198 5.43 -10.33 22.34
N GLU A 199 6.55 -9.61 22.42
CA GLU A 199 7.88 -10.15 22.77
C GLU A 199 8.38 -11.29 21.87
N SER A 200 7.78 -11.48 20.67
CA SER A 200 8.12 -12.53 19.73
C SER A 200 8.21 -12.00 18.29
N MET A 201 9.15 -12.54 17.54
CA MET A 201 9.28 -12.31 16.10
C MET A 201 9.30 -13.64 15.38
N MET A 202 8.52 -13.79 14.31
CA MET A 202 8.48 -15.02 13.54
C MET A 202 8.46 -14.76 12.04
N ALA A 203 9.18 -15.57 11.26
CA ALA A 203 8.96 -15.66 9.83
C ALA A 203 7.67 -16.44 9.53
N TYR A 204 6.92 -16.02 8.50
CA TYR A 204 5.71 -16.73 8.08
C TYR A 204 5.61 -16.79 6.56
N ALA A 205 4.80 -17.69 6.05
CA ALA A 205 4.51 -17.84 4.62
C ALA A 205 5.77 -17.85 3.71
N VAL A 206 6.87 -18.46 4.17
CA VAL A 206 8.15 -18.51 3.43
C VAL A 206 8.03 -19.30 2.13
N LYS A 207 7.16 -20.32 2.08
CA LYS A 207 6.89 -21.10 0.86
C LYS A 207 6.16 -20.29 -0.23
N GLY A 208 5.49 -19.18 0.15
CA GLY A 208 4.73 -18.33 -0.74
C GLY A 208 3.77 -17.45 0.06
N HIS A 209 3.87 -16.17 -0.15
CA HIS A 209 3.00 -15.13 0.41
C HIS A 209 2.20 -14.48 -0.72
N ARG A 210 0.96 -14.09 -0.47
CA ARG A 210 0.07 -13.46 -1.50
C ARG A 210 0.64 -12.19 -2.13
N HIS A 211 1.58 -11.51 -1.49
CA HIS A 211 2.28 -10.36 -2.06
C HIS A 211 3.45 -10.75 -3.00
N LEU A 212 3.89 -12.00 -3.00
CA LEU A 212 5.02 -12.43 -3.85
C LEU A 212 4.75 -12.20 -5.35
N PRO A 213 3.61 -12.65 -5.93
CA PRO A 213 3.33 -12.40 -7.34
C PRO A 213 3.21 -10.91 -7.67
N GLU A 214 2.62 -10.11 -6.78
CA GLU A 214 2.50 -8.65 -6.93
C GLU A 214 3.87 -7.97 -6.95
N ILE A 215 4.76 -8.32 -6.02
CA ILE A 215 6.14 -7.80 -6.00
C ILE A 215 6.86 -8.22 -7.29
N SER A 216 6.81 -9.50 -7.64
CA SER A 216 7.47 -10.03 -8.83
C SER A 216 6.97 -9.38 -10.12
N GLN A 217 5.66 -9.14 -10.24
CA GLN A 217 5.07 -8.43 -11.38
C GLN A 217 5.66 -7.01 -11.53
N GLY A 218 5.75 -6.26 -10.43
CA GLY A 218 6.32 -4.91 -10.45
C GLY A 218 7.82 -4.90 -10.75
N LEU A 219 8.58 -5.82 -10.16
CA LEU A 219 10.02 -5.93 -10.38
C LEU A 219 10.36 -6.39 -11.80
N ARG A 220 9.59 -7.34 -12.40
CA ARG A 220 9.75 -7.72 -13.82
C ARG A 220 9.56 -6.53 -14.74
N ARG A 221 8.58 -5.68 -14.45
CA ARG A 221 8.33 -4.46 -15.23
C ARG A 221 9.51 -3.49 -15.13
N ALA A 222 10.07 -3.29 -13.94
CA ALA A 222 11.21 -2.43 -13.70
C ALA A 222 12.50 -2.95 -14.36
N ALA A 223 12.72 -4.26 -14.30
CA ALA A 223 13.89 -4.93 -14.90
C ALA A 223 13.77 -5.12 -16.42
N GLY A 224 12.58 -4.96 -17.00
CA GLY A 224 12.32 -5.27 -18.40
C GLY A 224 12.45 -6.77 -18.74
N GLY A 225 12.33 -7.67 -17.76
CA GLY A 225 12.52 -9.11 -17.93
C GLY A 225 12.21 -9.92 -16.68
N GLU A 226 12.55 -11.21 -16.68
CA GLU A 226 12.30 -12.10 -15.57
C GLU A 226 13.14 -11.74 -14.33
N VAL A 227 12.58 -11.98 -13.14
CA VAL A 227 13.24 -11.75 -11.86
C VAL A 227 13.20 -13.00 -10.98
N GLY A 228 14.30 -13.24 -10.26
CA GLY A 228 14.36 -14.24 -9.20
C GLY A 228 14.27 -13.56 -7.84
N LEU A 229 13.13 -13.70 -7.15
CA LEU A 229 12.90 -13.07 -5.85
C LEU A 229 12.71 -14.10 -4.75
N THR A 230 13.55 -14.03 -3.72
CA THR A 230 13.30 -14.69 -2.43
C THR A 230 12.65 -13.65 -1.50
N PHE A 231 11.39 -13.89 -1.12
CA PHE A 231 10.66 -13.02 -0.21
C PHE A 231 10.37 -13.71 1.12
N VAL A 232 10.85 -13.13 2.21
CA VAL A 232 10.71 -13.67 3.57
C VAL A 232 10.04 -12.63 4.46
N PRO A 233 8.71 -12.71 4.66
CA PRO A 233 8.02 -11.82 5.59
C PRO A 233 8.15 -12.30 7.03
N HIS A 234 8.28 -11.34 7.95
CA HIS A 234 8.26 -11.58 9.40
C HIS A 234 7.16 -10.75 10.06
N LEU A 235 6.54 -11.31 11.08
CA LEU A 235 5.71 -10.58 12.02
C LEU A 235 6.55 -10.23 13.24
N THR A 236 6.51 -8.96 13.64
CA THR A 236 7.31 -8.42 14.75
C THR A 236 6.43 -7.82 15.83
N PRO A 237 6.91 -7.72 17.10
CA PRO A 237 6.13 -7.22 18.23
C PRO A 237 6.00 -5.69 18.21
N MET A 238 5.60 -5.12 17.09
CA MET A 238 5.24 -3.72 16.93
C MET A 238 3.86 -3.60 16.30
N ILE A 239 3.16 -2.51 16.54
CA ILE A 239 1.81 -2.31 16.01
C ILE A 239 1.86 -1.95 14.52
N ARG A 240 2.67 -0.96 14.14
CA ARG A 240 2.76 -0.41 12.78
C ARG A 240 4.20 -0.41 12.28
N GLY A 241 4.32 -0.39 10.98
CA GLY A 241 5.56 -0.24 10.24
C GLY A 241 5.96 -1.48 9.45
N ILE A 242 6.66 -1.25 8.36
CA ILE A 242 7.43 -2.26 7.63
C ILE A 242 8.86 -1.79 7.58
N HIS A 243 9.77 -2.69 7.89
CA HIS A 243 11.21 -2.55 7.62
C HIS A 243 11.60 -3.66 6.64
N ALA A 244 11.84 -3.28 5.39
CA ALA A 244 12.36 -4.17 4.35
C ALA A 244 13.89 -4.04 4.28
N THR A 245 14.59 -5.15 4.47
CA THR A 245 16.01 -5.28 4.19
C THR A 245 16.16 -6.03 2.88
N LEU A 246 16.63 -5.33 1.85
CA LEU A 246 16.68 -5.83 0.49
C LEU A 246 18.14 -6.04 0.08
N TYR A 247 18.40 -7.15 -0.57
CA TYR A 247 19.75 -7.52 -1.00
C TYR A 247 19.76 -7.73 -2.51
N ALA A 248 20.72 -7.12 -3.18
CA ALA A 248 21.00 -7.31 -4.60
C ALA A 248 22.50 -7.36 -4.85
N THR A 249 22.92 -8.16 -5.81
CA THR A 249 24.29 -8.14 -6.32
C THR A 249 24.37 -7.21 -7.53
N VAL A 250 25.40 -6.40 -7.62
CA VAL A 250 25.61 -5.45 -8.71
C VAL A 250 26.88 -5.78 -9.49
N ALA A 251 26.83 -5.62 -10.82
CA ALA A 251 27.96 -5.91 -11.68
C ALA A 251 29.05 -4.81 -11.64
N ASP A 252 28.62 -3.55 -11.51
CA ASP A 252 29.54 -2.39 -11.45
C ASP A 252 29.59 -1.83 -10.04
N THR A 253 30.75 -2.02 -9.39
CA THR A 253 30.99 -1.53 -8.03
C THR A 253 31.46 -0.07 -7.98
N SER A 254 31.70 0.57 -9.11
CA SER A 254 32.13 1.98 -9.19
C SER A 254 30.99 2.99 -9.12
N VAL A 255 29.73 2.52 -9.34
CA VAL A 255 28.53 3.37 -9.34
C VAL A 255 28.29 3.97 -7.97
N ASP A 256 28.06 5.28 -7.91
CA ASP A 256 27.59 5.97 -6.72
C ASP A 256 26.11 5.65 -6.47
N LEU A 257 25.86 4.72 -5.54
CA LEU A 257 24.52 4.27 -5.19
C LEU A 257 23.67 5.38 -4.54
N GLN A 258 24.29 6.26 -3.74
CA GLN A 258 23.60 7.36 -3.10
C GLN A 258 23.03 8.32 -4.17
N ALA A 259 23.88 8.74 -5.09
CA ALA A 259 23.49 9.61 -6.18
C ALA A 259 22.41 8.97 -7.09
N LEU A 260 22.49 7.65 -7.36
CA LEU A 260 21.51 6.91 -8.13
C LEU A 260 20.10 6.99 -7.50
N TYR A 261 20.02 6.77 -6.18
CA TYR A 261 18.74 6.81 -5.45
C TYR A 261 18.22 8.25 -5.33
N GLU A 262 19.08 9.21 -4.98
CA GLU A 262 18.70 10.63 -4.87
C GLU A 262 18.17 11.17 -6.20
N GLN A 263 18.83 10.84 -7.32
CA GLN A 263 18.37 11.24 -8.64
C GLN A 263 17.01 10.62 -9.01
N ARG A 264 16.84 9.31 -8.73
CA ARG A 264 15.57 8.61 -9.06
C ARG A 264 14.39 9.18 -8.31
N TYR A 265 14.58 9.62 -7.08
CA TYR A 265 13.51 10.05 -6.19
C TYR A 265 13.47 11.56 -5.93
N ALA A 266 14.23 12.36 -6.70
CA ALA A 266 14.33 13.80 -6.50
C ALA A 266 12.97 14.54 -6.52
N ASP A 267 12.05 14.09 -7.38
CA ASP A 267 10.73 14.69 -7.56
C ASP A 267 9.60 13.92 -6.86
N GLU A 268 9.94 12.92 -6.03
CA GLU A 268 8.95 12.07 -5.38
C GLU A 268 8.62 12.60 -3.97
N PRO A 269 7.43 13.19 -3.76
CA PRO A 269 7.11 13.90 -2.53
C PRO A 269 7.04 13.02 -1.29
N PHE A 270 6.92 11.70 -1.47
CA PHE A 270 6.75 10.74 -0.39
C PHE A 270 7.84 9.66 -0.34
N VAL A 271 8.96 9.89 -1.03
CA VAL A 271 10.16 9.08 -0.89
C VAL A 271 11.31 9.95 -0.39
N ASP A 272 11.85 9.58 0.75
CA ASP A 272 12.98 10.26 1.41
C ASP A 272 14.22 9.34 1.33
N VAL A 273 15.13 9.67 0.42
CA VAL A 273 16.47 9.03 0.37
C VAL A 273 17.30 9.66 1.46
N MET A 274 17.56 8.90 2.52
CA MET A 274 18.30 9.39 3.67
C MET A 274 19.79 9.60 3.35
N PRO A 275 20.48 10.50 4.07
CA PRO A 275 21.90 10.71 3.88
C PRO A 275 22.72 9.41 3.97
N ALA A 276 23.82 9.33 3.24
CA ALA A 276 24.71 8.17 3.24
C ALA A 276 25.10 7.75 4.68
N GLY A 277 25.07 6.44 4.93
CA GLY A 277 25.33 5.86 6.24
C GLY A 277 24.17 5.88 7.23
N SER A 278 23.00 6.38 6.82
CA SER A 278 21.78 6.39 7.68
C SER A 278 21.16 4.99 7.82
N HIS A 279 20.41 4.81 8.91
CA HIS A 279 19.68 3.58 9.20
C HIS A 279 18.22 3.96 9.55
N PRO A 280 17.28 3.93 8.57
CA PRO A 280 15.89 4.29 8.80
C PRO A 280 15.22 3.31 9.77
N GLU A 281 14.32 3.85 10.60
CA GLU A 281 13.55 3.07 11.58
C GLU A 281 12.04 3.28 11.40
N THR A 282 11.24 2.27 11.75
CA THR A 282 9.79 2.27 11.53
C THR A 282 9.05 3.39 12.27
N ARG A 283 9.52 3.81 13.45
CA ARG A 283 8.90 4.91 14.19
C ARG A 283 9.04 6.26 13.46
N SER A 284 10.08 6.44 12.65
CA SER A 284 10.34 7.68 11.91
C SER A 284 9.36 7.92 10.75
N VAL A 285 8.51 6.95 10.42
CA VAL A 285 7.46 7.04 9.38
C VAL A 285 6.06 6.76 9.93
N ARG A 286 5.91 6.48 11.22
CA ARG A 286 4.64 6.11 11.85
C ARG A 286 3.59 7.22 11.72
N GLY A 287 2.46 6.91 11.08
CA GLY A 287 1.36 7.83 10.83
C GLY A 287 1.57 8.79 9.66
N ALA A 288 2.74 8.77 9.00
CA ALA A 288 3.08 9.59 7.85
C ALA A 288 3.06 8.80 6.53
N ASN A 289 2.78 9.48 5.41
CA ASN A 289 2.77 8.88 4.07
C ASN A 289 4.18 8.88 3.45
N MET A 290 5.19 8.45 4.23
CA MET A 290 6.59 8.47 3.80
C MET A 290 7.15 7.07 3.61
N CYS A 291 7.99 6.90 2.57
CA CYS A 291 8.94 5.81 2.42
C CYS A 291 10.34 6.37 2.64
N ARG A 292 11.06 5.89 3.66
CA ARG A 292 12.46 6.26 3.88
C ARG A 292 13.38 5.16 3.42
N ILE A 293 14.38 5.53 2.61
CA ILE A 293 15.30 4.59 1.98
C ILE A 293 16.73 4.98 2.34
N ALA A 294 17.55 3.99 2.69
CA ALA A 294 18.99 4.11 2.77
C ALA A 294 19.65 2.97 2.00
N VAL A 295 20.72 3.27 1.29
CA VAL A 295 21.47 2.30 0.49
C VAL A 295 22.88 2.15 1.01
N HIS A 296 23.34 0.91 1.09
CA HIS A 296 24.65 0.56 1.64
C HIS A 296 25.39 -0.43 0.73
N ARG A 297 26.70 -0.33 0.74
CA ARG A 297 27.62 -1.29 0.12
C ARG A 297 28.54 -1.87 1.19
N PRO A 298 28.13 -2.95 1.90
CA PRO A 298 28.95 -3.56 2.95
C PRO A 298 30.31 -3.98 2.41
N GLN A 299 31.36 -3.66 3.13
CA GLN A 299 32.77 -4.00 2.82
C GLN A 299 33.26 -3.55 1.42
N GLY A 300 32.53 -2.66 0.74
CA GLY A 300 32.90 -2.18 -0.59
C GLY A 300 32.78 -3.22 -1.72
N GLY A 301 32.09 -4.35 -1.47
CA GLY A 301 31.90 -5.43 -2.44
C GLY A 301 30.77 -5.17 -3.44
N ASP A 302 30.39 -6.23 -4.16
CA ASP A 302 29.30 -6.24 -5.13
C ASP A 302 27.90 -6.37 -4.51
N LEU A 303 27.81 -6.73 -3.22
CA LEU A 303 26.57 -6.80 -2.50
C LEU A 303 26.06 -5.40 -2.12
N VAL A 304 24.83 -5.10 -2.49
CA VAL A 304 24.09 -3.90 -2.09
C VAL A 304 22.99 -4.28 -1.10
N VAL A 305 22.89 -3.51 -0.02
CA VAL A 305 21.82 -3.62 0.97
C VAL A 305 21.00 -2.33 0.93
N VAL A 306 19.69 -2.46 0.66
CA VAL A 306 18.75 -1.35 0.70
C VAL A 306 17.82 -1.53 1.88
N LEU A 307 17.72 -0.49 2.70
CA LEU A 307 16.78 -0.41 3.81
C LEU A 307 15.61 0.46 3.37
N SER A 308 14.40 -0.10 3.32
CA SER A 308 13.19 0.63 2.93
C SER A 308 12.15 0.52 4.05
N VAL A 309 11.68 1.67 4.54
CA VAL A 309 10.83 1.74 5.73
C VAL A 309 9.58 2.58 5.45
N ILE A 310 8.40 2.02 5.77
CA ILE A 310 7.10 2.68 5.62
C ILE A 310 6.20 2.43 6.83
N ASP A 311 5.17 3.26 7.03
CA ASP A 311 3.99 2.86 7.81
C ASP A 311 3.10 1.96 6.94
N ASN A 312 2.86 0.73 7.38
CA ASN A 312 2.09 -0.27 6.61
C ASN A 312 0.62 0.10 6.40
N LEU A 313 0.05 0.98 7.24
CA LEU A 313 -1.34 1.45 7.12
C LEU A 313 -1.44 2.78 6.36
N VAL A 314 -0.35 3.56 6.28
CA VAL A 314 -0.35 4.85 5.58
C VAL A 314 0.27 4.72 4.20
N LYS A 315 1.59 4.84 4.03
CA LYS A 315 2.23 4.67 2.70
C LYS A 315 2.01 3.26 2.14
N GLY A 316 1.88 2.26 3.01
CA GLY A 316 1.58 0.88 2.62
C GLY A 316 0.11 0.59 2.30
N ALA A 317 -0.82 1.54 2.48
CA ALA A 317 -2.27 1.33 2.25
C ALA A 317 -3.02 2.66 2.08
N SER A 318 -3.62 3.20 3.16
CA SER A 318 -4.62 4.27 3.12
C SER A 318 -4.05 5.61 2.70
N GLY A 319 -2.82 5.94 3.07
CA GLY A 319 -2.16 7.17 2.64
C GLY A 319 -1.85 7.14 1.15
N GLN A 320 -1.35 6.00 0.64
CA GLN A 320 -1.13 5.82 -0.78
C GLN A 320 -2.45 5.86 -1.57
N ALA A 321 -3.54 5.31 -1.02
CA ALA A 321 -4.86 5.41 -1.63
C ALA A 321 -5.33 6.86 -1.72
N LEU A 322 -5.12 7.67 -0.68
CA LEU A 322 -5.43 9.10 -0.70
C LEU A 322 -4.52 9.88 -1.67
N GLN A 323 -3.24 9.55 -1.74
CA GLN A 323 -2.31 10.10 -2.74
C GLN A 323 -2.81 9.81 -4.17
N ASN A 324 -3.25 8.59 -4.43
CA ASN A 324 -3.87 8.22 -5.72
C ASN A 324 -5.14 9.04 -6.01
N MET A 325 -6.01 9.24 -5.01
CA MET A 325 -7.19 10.10 -5.17
C MET A 325 -6.78 11.53 -5.56
N ASN A 326 -5.79 12.09 -4.89
CA ASN A 326 -5.32 13.44 -5.21
C ASN A 326 -4.86 13.55 -6.68
N ILE A 327 -4.03 12.64 -7.14
CA ILE A 327 -3.56 12.57 -8.53
C ILE A 327 -4.76 12.44 -9.49
N LEU A 328 -5.67 11.52 -9.19
CA LEU A 328 -6.85 11.20 -9.98
C LEU A 328 -7.77 12.42 -10.20
N PHE A 329 -7.87 13.29 -9.20
CA PHE A 329 -8.67 14.52 -9.26
C PHE A 329 -7.86 15.78 -9.62
N GLY A 330 -6.59 15.63 -9.99
CA GLY A 330 -5.71 16.73 -10.39
C GLY A 330 -5.35 17.68 -9.24
N LEU A 331 -5.36 17.16 -7.99
CA LEU A 331 -4.98 17.92 -6.80
C LEU A 331 -3.48 17.76 -6.51
N ASP A 332 -2.94 18.60 -5.62
CA ASP A 332 -1.60 18.38 -5.06
C ASP A 332 -1.57 17.02 -4.33
N GLU A 333 -0.61 16.17 -4.66
CA GLU A 333 -0.45 14.84 -4.08
C GLU A 333 -0.34 14.85 -2.55
N ARG A 334 0.19 15.95 -1.97
CA ARG A 334 0.40 16.11 -0.53
C ARG A 334 -0.86 16.50 0.24
N LEU A 335 -1.94 16.84 -0.46
CA LEU A 335 -3.15 17.37 0.16
C LEU A 335 -3.76 16.34 1.14
N GLY A 336 -3.96 16.73 2.41
CA GLY A 336 -4.42 15.82 3.47
C GLY A 336 -3.38 14.81 3.97
N LEU A 337 -2.13 14.84 3.44
CA LEU A 337 -1.06 13.89 3.77
C LEU A 337 0.18 14.56 4.42
N GLY A 338 0.06 15.80 4.85
CA GLY A 338 1.16 16.57 5.47
C GLY A 338 1.52 16.17 6.90
N ASN A 339 1.05 15.02 7.38
CA ASN A 339 1.31 14.59 8.76
C ASN A 339 2.78 14.22 8.96
N VAL A 340 3.41 14.82 9.96
CA VAL A 340 4.72 14.43 10.44
C VAL A 340 4.59 13.12 11.25
N ALA A 341 5.58 12.25 11.16
CA ALA A 341 5.58 10.98 11.89
C ALA A 341 5.57 11.20 13.42
N LEU A 342 4.88 10.30 14.11
CA LEU A 342 4.80 10.31 15.57
C LEU A 342 6.05 9.68 16.20
N LEU A 343 6.80 10.49 16.96
CA LEU A 343 7.92 10.04 17.81
C LEU A 343 7.61 10.42 19.25
N PRO A 344 7.80 9.56 20.23
CA PRO A 344 8.18 8.14 20.21
C PRO A 344 7.15 7.18 19.67
#